data_7f3618e5e91f0626f2f77f04590f0291
#
_entry.id   7f3618e5e91f0626f2f77f04590f0291
#
_cell.length_a   1.000
_cell.length_b   1.000
_cell.length_c   1.000
_cell.angle_alpha   90.00
_cell.angle_beta   90.00
_cell.angle_gamma   90.00
#
_symmetry.space_group_name_H-M   'P 1'
#
loop_
_entity.id
_entity.type
_entity.pdbx_description
1 polymer ?
#
loop_
_entity_poly.entity_id
_entity_poly.type
_entity_poly.pdbx_seq_one_letter_code
_entity_poly.pdbx_strand_id
1 'polypeptide(L)'
;MRVLVVGSGGREHALCWALSSSPLCDALFCAPGNPGIEDEAACVNVASDDIDGILKLCKKERIDFVIVGPETPLVAGLVDKLEAQGIAAFGPTAAAAALEGSKAFTKDLCAKYNIPTAKYQRFTDAAAAKDYIRKHKAPIVVKADGLAAGKGVTVAKTTKQALAAVDAAMVAKKFGAAGGEIVVEDCLEGEEVSFFALVDGTRALAFGSAQDHKRVGDGDTGPNTGGMGAYSPAPVLTAELETAVMEKIILPTVHAMRDEGRPFKGVLYAGLMLTRDGPQLIEYNVRFGDPECQVLIPRLKSDLLPALMAARDGELLDLELQWRNEVALCVVMAAKGYPGATTKGSEIRGIDAAAAADSTIKIFHANTKRVGDKLIAAGGRVLNIVARGRSVREAQKRAYAAIDKIDWPQGFCRRDIGWRAIGRRRASAPLPEKTP
;
A
#
# COMPACT_ATOMS: atom_id res chain seq x y z
N MET A 1 5.70 -4.66 26.09
CA MET A 1 6.33 -3.43 25.53
C MET A 1 5.25 -2.38 25.21
N ARG A 2 5.63 -1.11 25.19
CA ARG A 2 4.77 0.02 24.80
C ARG A 2 5.02 0.35 23.33
N VAL A 3 3.99 0.20 22.49
CA VAL A 3 4.10 0.29 21.04
C VAL A 3 3.36 1.55 20.55
N LEU A 4 3.95 2.26 19.58
CA LEU A 4 3.32 3.40 18.90
C LEU A 4 3.19 3.09 17.40
N VAL A 5 1.97 3.20 16.87
CA VAL A 5 1.72 3.24 15.43
C VAL A 5 1.57 4.69 14.98
N VAL A 6 2.36 5.10 13.98
CA VAL A 6 2.30 6.44 13.40
C VAL A 6 1.41 6.43 12.18
N GLY A 7 0.36 7.27 12.17
CA GLY A 7 -0.59 7.43 11.08
C GLY A 7 -2.06 7.40 11.54
N SER A 8 -3.00 7.43 10.60
CA SER A 8 -4.44 7.54 10.92
C SER A 8 -5.37 6.88 9.89
N GLY A 9 -4.82 6.16 8.92
CA GLY A 9 -5.57 5.53 7.84
C GLY A 9 -6.13 4.15 8.18
N GLY A 10 -6.77 3.53 7.20
CA GLY A 10 -7.26 2.16 7.33
C GLY A 10 -6.15 1.13 7.51
N ARG A 11 -4.98 1.38 6.93
CA ARG A 11 -3.76 0.61 7.16
C ARG A 11 -3.34 0.64 8.63
N GLU A 12 -3.24 1.81 9.23
CA GLU A 12 -2.87 1.95 10.63
C GLU A 12 -3.90 1.33 11.56
N HIS A 13 -5.19 1.43 11.22
CA HIS A 13 -6.24 0.75 11.99
C HIS A 13 -6.07 -0.79 11.92
N ALA A 14 -5.81 -1.35 10.73
CA ALA A 14 -5.57 -2.78 10.60
C ALA A 14 -4.30 -3.24 11.38
N LEU A 15 -3.25 -2.42 11.40
CA LEU A 15 -2.05 -2.67 12.19
C LEU A 15 -2.37 -2.63 13.69
N CYS A 16 -3.06 -1.59 14.18
CA CYS A 16 -3.46 -1.48 15.59
C CYS A 16 -4.31 -2.67 16.02
N TRP A 17 -5.30 -3.07 15.21
CA TRP A 17 -6.12 -4.24 15.47
C TRP A 17 -5.30 -5.55 15.64
N ALA A 18 -4.28 -5.75 14.82
CA ALA A 18 -3.43 -6.94 14.97
C ALA A 18 -2.50 -6.85 16.19
N LEU A 19 -1.92 -5.66 16.43
CA LEU A 19 -0.97 -5.42 17.50
C LEU A 19 -1.63 -5.44 18.89
N SER A 20 -2.89 -5.02 19.02
CA SER A 20 -3.65 -5.05 20.27
C SER A 20 -3.84 -6.48 20.80
N SER A 21 -3.79 -7.47 19.92
CA SER A 21 -3.91 -8.88 20.28
C SER A 21 -2.58 -9.54 20.63
N SER A 22 -1.44 -8.85 20.48
CA SER A 22 -0.12 -9.41 20.76
C SER A 22 0.13 -9.49 22.27
N PRO A 23 0.53 -10.65 22.81
CA PRO A 23 0.89 -10.77 24.23
C PRO A 23 2.16 -9.99 24.60
N LEU A 24 2.93 -9.50 23.62
CA LEU A 24 4.10 -8.65 23.84
C LEU A 24 3.74 -7.17 23.92
N CYS A 25 2.50 -6.78 23.58
CA CYS A 25 2.04 -5.40 23.57
C CYS A 25 1.30 -5.09 24.89
N ASP A 26 1.99 -4.47 25.84
CA ASP A 26 1.38 -4.08 27.14
C ASP A 26 0.55 -2.80 27.03
N ALA A 27 0.90 -1.90 26.09
CA ALA A 27 0.17 -0.68 25.81
C ALA A 27 0.38 -0.25 24.36
N LEU A 28 -0.73 0.04 23.68
CA LEU A 28 -0.72 0.45 22.28
C LEU A 28 -1.18 1.90 22.15
N PHE A 29 -0.43 2.67 21.39
CA PHE A 29 -0.69 4.07 21.05
C PHE A 29 -0.77 4.23 19.54
N CYS A 30 -1.54 5.24 19.10
CA CYS A 30 -1.58 5.65 17.70
C CYS A 30 -1.53 7.17 17.58
N ALA A 31 -0.75 7.70 16.64
CA ALA A 31 -0.62 9.13 16.42
C ALA A 31 -0.73 9.51 14.92
N PRO A 32 -1.73 10.32 14.53
CA PRO A 32 -2.82 10.85 15.37
C PRO A 32 -3.94 9.84 15.67
N GLY A 33 -4.04 8.73 14.89
CA GLY A 33 -5.14 7.78 14.98
C GLY A 33 -6.44 8.29 14.37
N ASN A 34 -7.54 7.54 14.61
CA ASN A 34 -8.89 7.89 14.20
C ASN A 34 -9.91 7.22 15.15
N PRO A 35 -11.20 7.57 15.09
CA PRO A 35 -12.23 7.05 16.02
C PRO A 35 -12.39 5.52 16.06
N GLY A 36 -12.03 4.80 14.99
CA GLY A 36 -12.07 3.34 15.02
C GLY A 36 -10.82 2.72 15.67
N ILE A 37 -9.69 3.43 15.65
CA ILE A 37 -8.47 3.00 16.34
C ILE A 37 -8.59 3.17 17.86
N GLU A 38 -9.46 4.08 18.34
CA GLU A 38 -9.69 4.31 19.78
C GLU A 38 -10.15 3.04 20.53
N ASP A 39 -10.74 2.08 19.82
CA ASP A 39 -11.15 0.79 20.38
C ASP A 39 -9.96 -0.17 20.61
N GLU A 40 -8.85 0.06 19.92
CA GLU A 40 -7.66 -0.81 19.91
C GLU A 40 -6.44 -0.15 20.59
N ALA A 41 -6.32 1.18 20.54
CA ALA A 41 -5.14 1.92 20.96
C ALA A 41 -5.50 3.31 21.54
N ALA A 42 -4.65 3.83 22.43
CA ALA A 42 -4.75 5.20 22.88
C ALA A 42 -4.34 6.17 21.75
N CYS A 43 -5.30 6.88 21.17
CA CYS A 43 -5.04 7.87 20.13
C CYS A 43 -4.49 9.17 20.73
N VAL A 44 -3.37 9.67 20.21
CA VAL A 44 -2.72 10.90 20.66
C VAL A 44 -2.64 11.89 19.51
N ASN A 45 -3.20 13.08 19.69
CA ASN A 45 -3.28 14.10 18.64
C ASN A 45 -1.92 14.74 18.33
N VAL A 46 -1.04 13.95 17.67
CA VAL A 46 0.23 14.37 17.09
C VAL A 46 0.20 13.99 15.62
N ALA A 47 0.41 14.94 14.71
CA ALA A 47 0.40 14.68 13.29
C ALA A 47 1.52 13.71 12.88
N SER A 48 1.27 12.84 11.89
CA SER A 48 2.22 11.83 11.46
C SER A 48 3.51 12.40 10.84
N ASP A 49 3.48 13.64 10.38
CA ASP A 49 4.60 14.40 9.83
C ASP A 49 5.25 15.36 10.84
N ASP A 50 4.69 15.50 12.05
CA ASP A 50 5.30 16.22 13.16
C ASP A 50 6.33 15.34 13.88
N ILE A 51 7.50 15.23 13.29
CA ILE A 51 8.58 14.37 13.80
C ILE A 51 8.96 14.75 15.24
N ASP A 52 9.09 16.03 15.55
CA ASP A 52 9.47 16.49 16.89
C ASP A 52 8.38 16.21 17.93
N GLY A 53 7.11 16.31 17.53
CA GLY A 53 5.97 15.91 18.33
C GLY A 53 5.97 14.41 18.62
N ILE A 54 6.26 13.57 17.64
CA ILE A 54 6.38 12.12 17.79
C ILE A 54 7.53 11.76 18.74
N LEU A 55 8.71 12.38 18.62
CA LEU A 55 9.85 12.15 19.52
C LEU A 55 9.49 12.53 20.97
N LYS A 56 8.80 13.65 21.18
CA LYS A 56 8.31 14.08 22.52
C LYS A 56 7.29 13.09 23.06
N LEU A 57 6.37 12.61 22.22
CA LEU A 57 5.39 11.60 22.59
C LEU A 57 6.07 10.31 23.04
N CYS A 58 7.05 9.81 22.27
CA CYS A 58 7.81 8.61 22.61
C CYS A 58 8.48 8.71 23.97
N LYS A 59 9.10 9.84 24.29
CA LYS A 59 9.72 10.07 25.59
C LYS A 59 8.70 10.12 26.73
N LYS A 60 7.61 10.89 26.54
CA LYS A 60 6.55 11.06 27.52
C LYS A 60 5.91 9.73 27.88
N GLU A 61 5.54 8.95 26.87
CA GLU A 61 4.83 7.68 27.04
C GLU A 61 5.77 6.49 27.20
N ARG A 62 7.11 6.69 27.18
CA ARG A 62 8.13 5.63 27.29
C ARG A 62 7.89 4.53 26.25
N ILE A 63 7.76 4.93 24.98
CA ILE A 63 7.53 4.01 23.87
C ILE A 63 8.80 3.19 23.63
N ASP A 64 8.63 1.87 23.58
CA ASP A 64 9.71 0.92 23.32
C ASP A 64 9.90 0.68 21.81
N PHE A 65 8.80 0.69 21.04
CA PHE A 65 8.81 0.33 19.63
C PHE A 65 7.83 1.19 18.82
N VAL A 66 8.31 1.76 17.71
CA VAL A 66 7.52 2.62 16.82
C VAL A 66 7.33 1.92 15.47
N ILE A 67 6.10 1.88 14.97
CA ILE A 67 5.75 1.35 13.64
C ILE A 67 5.27 2.52 12.79
N VAL A 68 5.99 2.83 11.69
CA VAL A 68 5.66 3.96 10.83
C VAL A 68 4.77 3.49 9.68
N GLY A 69 3.54 3.96 9.64
CA GLY A 69 2.55 3.58 8.63
C GLY A 69 2.73 4.28 7.29
N PRO A 70 2.68 5.63 7.20
CA PRO A 70 2.72 6.37 5.94
C PRO A 70 4.16 6.63 5.45
N GLU A 71 4.30 6.87 4.14
CA GLU A 71 5.57 7.11 3.48
C GLU A 71 6.21 8.46 3.82
N THR A 72 5.40 9.49 4.05
CA THR A 72 5.90 10.86 4.27
C THR A 72 6.90 10.97 5.43
N PRO A 73 6.58 10.50 6.66
CA PRO A 73 7.54 10.52 7.76
C PRO A 73 8.76 9.61 7.53
N LEU A 74 8.63 8.50 6.77
CA LEU A 74 9.76 7.63 6.42
C LEU A 74 10.77 8.38 5.55
N VAL A 75 10.31 9.00 4.47
CA VAL A 75 11.15 9.81 3.57
C VAL A 75 11.74 11.02 4.30
N ALA A 76 11.02 11.59 5.27
CA ALA A 76 11.48 12.70 6.10
C ALA A 76 12.46 12.29 7.22
N GLY A 77 12.77 10.99 7.37
CA GLY A 77 13.80 10.49 8.31
C GLY A 77 13.33 10.33 9.76
N LEU A 78 12.05 10.02 9.96
CA LEU A 78 11.52 9.74 11.30
C LEU A 78 12.27 8.57 11.96
N VAL A 79 12.52 7.48 11.20
CA VAL A 79 13.22 6.30 11.72
C VAL A 79 14.63 6.66 12.14
N ASP A 80 15.36 7.41 11.31
CA ASP A 80 16.74 7.87 11.63
C ASP A 80 16.77 8.66 12.93
N LYS A 81 15.79 9.55 13.16
CA LYS A 81 15.72 10.38 14.36
C LYS A 81 15.30 9.59 15.62
N LEU A 82 14.45 8.57 15.48
CA LEU A 82 14.08 7.68 16.57
C LEU A 82 15.28 6.84 17.01
N GLU A 83 15.97 6.20 16.05
CA GLU A 83 17.16 5.38 16.33
C GLU A 83 18.30 6.17 16.93
N ALA A 84 18.52 7.41 16.48
CA ALA A 84 19.50 8.32 17.10
C ALA A 84 19.19 8.66 18.57
N GLN A 85 17.95 8.46 19.03
CA GLN A 85 17.54 8.62 20.42
C GLN A 85 17.39 7.28 21.17
N GLY A 86 17.83 6.17 20.57
CA GLY A 86 17.74 4.84 21.15
C GLY A 86 16.33 4.25 21.18
N ILE A 87 15.40 4.80 20.38
CA ILE A 87 14.02 4.30 20.28
C ILE A 87 13.94 3.36 19.08
N ALA A 88 13.57 2.11 19.32
CA ALA A 88 13.43 1.12 18.27
C ALA A 88 12.29 1.49 17.30
N ALA A 89 12.53 1.40 15.99
CA ALA A 89 11.54 1.75 14.98
C ALA A 89 11.50 0.71 13.84
N PHE A 90 10.30 0.41 13.37
CA PHE A 90 10.06 -0.41 12.20
C PHE A 90 9.71 0.47 11.01
N GLY A 91 10.52 0.40 9.98
CA GLY A 91 10.47 1.14 8.74
C GLY A 91 11.89 1.43 8.23
N PRO A 92 12.05 1.78 6.95
CA PRO A 92 13.35 2.14 6.40
C PRO A 92 13.83 3.52 6.89
N THR A 93 15.14 3.70 6.90
CA THR A 93 15.77 5.02 7.02
C THR A 93 15.41 5.91 5.84
N ALA A 94 15.59 7.22 5.93
CA ALA A 94 15.35 8.15 4.82
C ALA A 94 16.14 7.77 3.56
N ALA A 95 17.38 7.32 3.74
CA ALA A 95 18.23 6.86 2.65
C ALA A 95 17.65 5.63 1.91
N ALA A 96 17.08 4.67 2.65
CA ALA A 96 16.44 3.50 2.07
C ALA A 96 15.03 3.81 1.55
N ALA A 97 14.31 4.74 2.17
CA ALA A 97 13.00 5.22 1.72
C ALA A 97 13.04 5.93 0.36
N ALA A 98 14.23 6.27 -0.16
CA ALA A 98 14.41 6.76 -1.52
C ALA A 98 13.81 5.82 -2.59
N LEU A 99 13.66 4.51 -2.31
CA LEU A 99 12.97 3.57 -3.21
C LEU A 99 11.51 3.97 -3.53
N GLU A 100 10.79 4.62 -2.61
CA GLU A 100 9.47 5.21 -2.87
C GLU A 100 9.58 6.71 -3.15
N GLY A 101 10.53 7.37 -2.47
CA GLY A 101 10.71 8.82 -2.52
C GLY A 101 11.22 9.34 -3.87
N SER A 102 11.93 8.54 -4.66
CA SER A 102 12.43 8.89 -5.99
C SER A 102 12.29 7.73 -6.97
N LYS A 103 11.47 7.94 -7.98
CA LYS A 103 11.29 6.99 -9.09
C LYS A 103 12.54 6.90 -9.96
N ALA A 104 13.23 8.03 -10.11
CA ALA A 104 14.50 8.12 -10.81
C ALA A 104 15.55 7.23 -10.12
N PHE A 105 15.71 7.34 -8.80
CA PHE A 105 16.61 6.48 -8.02
C PHE A 105 16.27 4.99 -8.21
N THR A 106 15.00 4.63 -8.07
CA THR A 106 14.55 3.24 -8.24
C THR A 106 14.85 2.71 -9.64
N LYS A 107 14.63 3.50 -10.69
CA LYS A 107 14.94 3.09 -12.05
C LYS A 107 16.43 2.92 -12.29
N ASP A 108 17.25 3.84 -11.81
CA ASP A 108 18.72 3.73 -11.92
C ASP A 108 19.24 2.52 -11.15
N LEU A 109 18.69 2.22 -9.97
CA LEU A 109 19.00 1.00 -9.23
C LEU A 109 18.64 -0.24 -10.05
N CYS A 110 17.44 -0.29 -10.62
CA CYS A 110 16.99 -1.40 -11.47
C CYS A 110 17.92 -1.61 -12.67
N ALA A 111 18.32 -0.54 -13.35
CA ALA A 111 19.23 -0.61 -14.48
C ALA A 111 20.62 -1.12 -14.07
N LYS A 112 21.16 -0.62 -12.94
CA LYS A 112 22.48 -1.01 -12.44
C LYS A 112 22.55 -2.47 -12.02
N TYR A 113 21.50 -2.99 -11.40
CA TYR A 113 21.47 -4.34 -10.84
C TYR A 113 20.63 -5.34 -11.64
N ASN A 114 20.25 -4.98 -12.88
CA ASN A 114 19.44 -5.81 -13.78
C ASN A 114 18.11 -6.30 -13.19
N ILE A 115 17.44 -5.47 -12.38
CA ILE A 115 16.13 -5.75 -11.85
C ILE A 115 15.08 -5.50 -12.96
N PRO A 116 14.21 -6.48 -13.27
CA PRO A 116 13.24 -6.35 -14.35
C PRO A 116 12.26 -5.19 -14.14
N THR A 117 12.24 -4.23 -15.06
CA THR A 117 11.34 -3.08 -15.06
C THR A 117 11.16 -2.54 -16.48
N ALA A 118 10.17 -1.70 -16.74
CA ALA A 118 9.97 -1.03 -18.02
C ALA A 118 11.21 -0.22 -18.43
N LYS A 119 11.54 -0.21 -19.72
CA LYS A 119 12.54 0.72 -20.26
C LYS A 119 12.13 2.14 -19.95
N TYR A 120 13.07 3.01 -19.63
CA TYR A 120 12.79 4.35 -19.17
C TYR A 120 13.83 5.36 -19.66
N GLN A 121 13.46 6.63 -19.60
CA GLN A 121 14.35 7.78 -19.74
C GLN A 121 13.96 8.86 -18.73
N ARG A 122 14.96 9.51 -18.14
CA ARG A 122 14.79 10.60 -17.18
C ARG A 122 14.90 11.95 -17.87
N PHE A 123 14.15 12.95 -17.41
CA PHE A 123 14.18 14.31 -17.97
C PHE A 123 14.04 15.36 -16.88
N THR A 124 14.96 16.31 -16.89
CA THR A 124 14.90 17.57 -16.13
C THR A 124 14.52 18.77 -17.01
N ASP A 125 14.45 18.55 -18.34
CA ASP A 125 14.03 19.55 -19.34
C ASP A 125 12.74 19.11 -20.05
N ALA A 126 11.72 19.96 -20.02
CA ALA A 126 10.41 19.65 -20.60
C ALA A 126 10.43 19.56 -22.14
N ALA A 127 11.30 20.30 -22.83
CA ALA A 127 11.39 20.26 -24.29
C ALA A 127 12.00 18.92 -24.73
N ALA A 128 13.08 18.51 -24.08
CA ALA A 128 13.73 17.22 -24.36
C ALA A 128 12.76 16.03 -24.08
N ALA A 129 11.98 16.09 -22.98
CA ALA A 129 10.97 15.08 -22.69
C ALA A 129 9.88 15.00 -23.77
N LYS A 130 9.39 16.15 -24.25
CA LYS A 130 8.39 16.19 -25.31
C LYS A 130 8.92 15.69 -26.64
N ASP A 131 10.17 15.99 -26.97
CA ASP A 131 10.80 15.48 -28.20
C ASP A 131 11.03 13.97 -28.15
N TYR A 132 11.42 13.44 -27.01
CA TYR A 132 11.48 12.00 -26.78
C TYR A 132 10.12 11.34 -27.00
N ILE A 133 9.04 11.87 -26.38
CA ILE A 133 7.68 11.36 -26.50
C ILE A 133 7.17 11.39 -27.94
N ARG A 134 7.47 12.46 -28.70
CA ARG A 134 7.08 12.54 -30.13
C ARG A 134 7.74 11.45 -30.97
N LYS A 135 8.99 11.10 -30.67
CA LYS A 135 9.75 10.05 -31.38
C LYS A 135 9.27 8.65 -31.01
N HIS A 136 9.05 8.37 -29.71
CA HIS A 136 8.69 7.04 -29.20
C HIS A 136 7.20 6.72 -29.34
N LYS A 137 6.35 7.75 -29.42
CA LYS A 137 4.89 7.68 -29.52
C LYS A 137 4.25 7.03 -28.25
N ALA A 138 2.93 6.98 -28.22
CA ALA A 138 2.16 6.32 -27.16
C ALA A 138 1.73 4.92 -27.65
N PRO A 139 1.40 3.97 -26.71
CA PRO A 139 1.23 4.21 -25.27
C PRO A 139 2.55 4.36 -24.52
N ILE A 140 2.58 5.27 -23.53
CA ILE A 140 3.77 5.58 -22.74
C ILE A 140 3.34 6.04 -21.33
N VAL A 141 4.20 5.86 -20.34
CA VAL A 141 3.89 6.30 -18.97
C VAL A 141 4.79 7.47 -18.58
N VAL A 142 4.19 8.55 -18.09
CA VAL A 142 4.89 9.73 -17.57
C VAL A 142 4.69 9.79 -16.07
N LYS A 143 5.80 9.79 -15.31
CA LYS A 143 5.80 9.82 -13.84
C LYS A 143 6.58 11.03 -13.35
N ALA A 144 5.99 11.86 -12.50
CA ALA A 144 6.73 12.86 -11.73
C ALA A 144 7.63 12.19 -10.70
N ASP A 145 8.86 12.67 -10.53
CA ASP A 145 9.79 12.14 -9.52
C ASP A 145 9.47 12.71 -8.13
N GLY A 146 9.35 11.84 -7.15
CA GLY A 146 8.99 12.21 -5.78
C GLY A 146 7.60 11.73 -5.36
N LEU A 147 7.24 12.04 -4.10
CA LEU A 147 5.95 11.69 -3.52
C LEU A 147 4.84 12.56 -4.13
N ALA A 148 3.88 11.97 -4.79
CA ALA A 148 2.74 12.65 -5.41
C ALA A 148 1.39 11.96 -5.09
N ALA A 149 1.32 11.15 -4.04
CA ALA A 149 0.13 10.43 -3.58
C ALA A 149 -0.62 9.70 -4.73
N GLY A 150 0.12 9.03 -5.61
CA GLY A 150 -0.41 8.30 -6.78
C GLY A 150 -0.93 9.20 -7.92
N LYS A 151 -0.90 10.53 -7.76
CA LYS A 151 -1.42 11.49 -8.76
C LYS A 151 -0.38 11.93 -9.79
N GLY A 152 0.90 11.66 -9.53
CA GLY A 152 2.03 12.01 -10.41
C GLY A 152 2.24 11.05 -11.59
N VAL A 153 1.41 10.03 -11.76
CA VAL A 153 1.54 9.02 -12.81
C VAL A 153 0.44 9.16 -13.84
N THR A 154 0.83 9.25 -15.12
CA THR A 154 -0.09 9.30 -16.26
C THR A 154 0.25 8.18 -17.24
N VAL A 155 -0.65 7.20 -17.36
CA VAL A 155 -0.62 6.21 -18.45
C VAL A 155 -1.27 6.85 -19.67
N ALA A 156 -0.45 7.35 -20.58
CA ALA A 156 -0.87 8.09 -21.76
C ALA A 156 -1.13 7.14 -22.93
N LYS A 157 -2.37 7.01 -23.34
CA LYS A 157 -2.79 6.23 -24.52
C LYS A 157 -2.52 6.97 -25.84
N THR A 158 -2.29 8.28 -25.79
CA THR A 158 -2.00 9.12 -26.95
C THR A 158 -0.84 10.06 -26.66
N THR A 159 -0.09 10.43 -27.70
CA THR A 159 1.00 11.41 -27.59
C THR A 159 0.52 12.73 -27.00
N LYS A 160 -0.69 13.18 -27.34
CA LYS A 160 -1.30 14.40 -26.77
C LYS A 160 -1.44 14.32 -25.25
N GLN A 161 -1.90 13.17 -24.72
CA GLN A 161 -2.00 12.96 -23.27
C GLN A 161 -0.62 12.95 -22.60
N ALA A 162 0.39 12.33 -23.22
CA ALA A 162 1.75 12.30 -22.69
C ALA A 162 2.37 13.70 -22.63
N LEU A 163 2.23 14.49 -23.69
CA LEU A 163 2.71 15.89 -23.72
C LEU A 163 2.02 16.75 -22.66
N ALA A 164 0.70 16.59 -22.49
CA ALA A 164 -0.04 17.28 -21.43
C ALA A 164 0.42 16.89 -20.02
N ALA A 165 0.81 15.62 -19.81
CA ALA A 165 1.37 15.18 -18.53
C ALA A 165 2.72 15.83 -18.22
N VAL A 166 3.59 15.99 -19.23
CA VAL A 166 4.86 16.73 -19.10
C VAL A 166 4.58 18.20 -18.74
N ASP A 167 3.63 18.83 -19.42
CA ASP A 167 3.27 20.23 -19.12
C ASP A 167 2.72 20.38 -17.70
N ALA A 168 1.86 19.49 -17.27
CA ALA A 168 1.30 19.51 -15.91
C ALA A 168 2.38 19.33 -14.83
N ALA A 169 3.34 18.43 -15.04
CA ALA A 169 4.40 18.17 -14.08
C ALA A 169 5.46 19.28 -14.08
N MET A 170 6.08 19.54 -15.22
CA MET A 170 7.32 20.34 -15.31
C MET A 170 7.06 21.84 -15.54
N VAL A 171 6.02 22.18 -16.32
CA VAL A 171 5.73 23.58 -16.65
C VAL A 171 4.77 24.20 -15.64
N ALA A 172 3.62 23.58 -15.42
CA ALA A 172 2.61 24.05 -14.46
C ALA A 172 2.96 23.71 -13.00
N LYS A 173 4.00 22.92 -12.76
CA LYS A 173 4.49 22.51 -11.42
C LYS A 173 3.38 21.97 -10.52
N LYS A 174 2.42 21.23 -11.09
CA LYS A 174 1.23 20.72 -10.40
C LYS A 174 1.58 19.85 -9.17
N PHE A 175 2.76 19.25 -9.16
CA PHE A 175 3.25 18.36 -8.10
C PHE A 175 4.35 19.02 -7.25
N GLY A 176 4.48 20.35 -7.29
CA GLY A 176 5.51 21.09 -6.55
C GLY A 176 6.92 20.63 -6.95
N ALA A 177 7.79 20.40 -5.96
CA ALA A 177 9.17 19.97 -6.19
C ALA A 177 9.26 18.62 -6.94
N ALA A 178 8.30 17.70 -6.73
CA ALA A 178 8.25 16.40 -7.40
C ALA A 178 8.09 16.49 -8.93
N GLY A 179 7.64 17.64 -9.46
CA GLY A 179 7.55 17.90 -10.90
C GLY A 179 8.83 18.45 -11.54
N GLY A 180 9.91 18.65 -10.78
CA GLY A 180 11.19 19.15 -11.29
C GLY A 180 11.93 18.16 -12.19
N GLU A 181 11.68 16.88 -12.00
CA GLU A 181 12.17 15.76 -12.81
C GLU A 181 11.01 14.83 -13.13
N ILE A 182 11.06 14.19 -14.30
CA ILE A 182 10.10 13.15 -14.70
C ILE A 182 10.82 11.93 -15.23
N VAL A 183 10.17 10.77 -15.05
CA VAL A 183 10.54 9.51 -15.68
C VAL A 183 9.50 9.18 -16.76
N VAL A 184 9.96 8.90 -17.97
CA VAL A 184 9.11 8.44 -19.08
C VAL A 184 9.44 6.98 -19.33
N GLU A 185 8.42 6.11 -19.30
CA GLU A 185 8.58 4.66 -19.36
C GLU A 185 7.73 4.06 -20.48
N ASP A 186 8.20 2.93 -21.02
CA ASP A 186 7.37 2.09 -21.87
C ASP A 186 6.14 1.60 -21.11
N CYS A 187 4.99 1.56 -21.78
CA CYS A 187 3.76 1.06 -21.16
C CYS A 187 3.77 -0.48 -21.13
N LEU A 188 3.90 -1.06 -19.95
CA LEU A 188 3.83 -2.51 -19.78
C LEU A 188 2.40 -3.01 -19.98
N GLU A 189 2.26 -4.18 -20.58
CA GLU A 189 0.99 -4.89 -20.77
C GLU A 189 0.97 -6.16 -19.91
N GLY A 190 -0.11 -6.36 -19.16
CA GLY A 190 -0.27 -7.51 -18.27
C GLY A 190 -1.31 -7.28 -17.18
N GLU A 191 -1.20 -8.07 -16.12
CA GLU A 191 -2.02 -7.88 -14.91
C GLU A 191 -1.18 -7.32 -13.77
N GLU A 192 -1.70 -6.28 -13.14
CA GLU A 192 -1.05 -5.70 -11.96
C GLU A 192 -1.28 -6.59 -10.73
N VAL A 193 -0.23 -6.73 -9.92
CA VAL A 193 -0.25 -7.40 -8.63
C VAL A 193 0.65 -6.67 -7.64
N SER A 194 0.23 -6.65 -6.38
CA SER A 194 0.99 -6.13 -5.25
C SER A 194 1.64 -7.30 -4.52
N PHE A 195 2.97 -7.26 -4.37
CA PHE A 195 3.74 -8.25 -3.62
C PHE A 195 4.43 -7.59 -2.44
N PHE A 196 4.40 -8.25 -1.29
CA PHE A 196 4.93 -7.73 -0.03
C PHE A 196 5.98 -8.66 0.53
N ALA A 197 7.09 -8.10 0.99
CA ALA A 197 8.12 -8.81 1.72
C ALA A 197 8.51 -8.04 2.99
N LEU A 198 8.73 -8.74 4.08
CA LEU A 198 9.47 -8.21 5.22
C LEU A 198 10.96 -8.30 4.90
N VAL A 199 11.70 -7.25 5.19
CA VAL A 199 13.13 -7.14 4.87
C VAL A 199 13.89 -6.67 6.11
N ASP A 200 15.05 -7.32 6.38
CA ASP A 200 15.87 -7.09 7.57
C ASP A 200 17.22 -6.41 7.30
N GLY A 201 17.41 -5.89 6.09
CA GLY A 201 18.67 -5.29 5.63
C GLY A 201 19.53 -6.24 4.81
N THR A 202 19.36 -7.54 4.96
CA THR A 202 20.13 -8.59 4.27
C THR A 202 19.27 -9.67 3.65
N ARG A 203 18.15 -9.97 4.26
CA ARG A 203 17.20 -11.03 3.86
C ARG A 203 15.82 -10.45 3.60
N ALA A 204 15.02 -11.22 2.88
CA ALA A 204 13.62 -10.92 2.66
C ALA A 204 12.78 -12.17 2.89
N LEU A 205 11.65 -12.00 3.59
CA LEU A 205 10.64 -13.02 3.82
C LEU A 205 9.36 -12.61 3.08
N ALA A 206 8.84 -13.45 2.20
CA ALA A 206 7.58 -13.21 1.52
C ALA A 206 6.44 -13.03 2.54
N PHE A 207 5.75 -11.89 2.49
CA PHE A 207 4.65 -11.58 3.39
C PHE A 207 3.29 -11.80 2.75
N GLY A 208 3.24 -11.87 1.43
CA GLY A 208 2.03 -12.19 0.68
C GLY A 208 1.75 -11.26 -0.49
N SER A 209 0.61 -11.49 -1.12
CA SER A 209 0.19 -10.76 -2.32
C SER A 209 -1.24 -10.26 -2.21
N ALA A 210 -1.53 -9.20 -2.97
CA ALA A 210 -2.87 -8.65 -3.13
C ALA A 210 -3.07 -8.11 -4.56
N GLN A 211 -4.32 -7.99 -4.98
CA GLN A 211 -4.68 -7.17 -6.15
C GLN A 211 -5.62 -6.06 -5.72
N ASP A 212 -5.24 -4.82 -6.04
CA ASP A 212 -6.03 -3.64 -5.77
C ASP A 212 -6.88 -3.21 -6.99
N HIS A 213 -7.80 -2.28 -6.76
CA HIS A 213 -8.64 -1.65 -7.76
C HIS A 213 -8.41 -0.14 -7.74
N LYS A 214 -7.46 0.32 -8.56
CA LYS A 214 -6.98 1.72 -8.55
C LYS A 214 -7.95 2.74 -9.13
N ARG A 215 -8.83 2.32 -10.05
CA ARG A 215 -9.80 3.22 -10.69
C ARG A 215 -11.02 3.45 -9.79
N VAL A 216 -11.56 4.67 -9.83
CA VAL A 216 -12.64 5.10 -8.94
C VAL A 216 -13.98 4.43 -9.25
N GLY A 217 -14.27 4.09 -10.49
CA GLY A 217 -15.55 3.54 -10.95
C GLY A 217 -15.49 2.07 -11.34
N ASP A 218 -16.66 1.44 -11.33
CA ASP A 218 -16.85 0.06 -11.77
C ASP A 218 -16.31 -0.15 -13.19
N GLY A 219 -15.84 -1.37 -13.48
CA GLY A 219 -15.22 -1.70 -14.76
C GLY A 219 -13.89 -0.99 -15.00
N ASP A 220 -13.19 -0.56 -13.95
CA ASP A 220 -11.93 0.18 -14.02
C ASP A 220 -12.04 1.48 -14.82
N THR A 221 -13.09 2.25 -14.56
CA THR A 221 -13.38 3.53 -15.21
C THR A 221 -12.97 4.73 -14.33
N GLY A 222 -12.83 5.91 -14.94
CA GLY A 222 -12.51 7.14 -14.23
C GLY A 222 -11.03 7.30 -13.84
N PRO A 223 -10.71 8.27 -12.99
CA PRO A 223 -9.33 8.54 -12.55
C PRO A 223 -8.77 7.47 -11.61
N ASN A 224 -7.43 7.43 -11.51
CA ASN A 224 -6.74 6.66 -10.48
C ASN A 224 -7.00 7.24 -9.09
N THR A 225 -6.98 6.36 -8.11
CA THR A 225 -7.15 6.67 -6.68
C THR A 225 -6.02 6.01 -5.86
N GLY A 226 -6.09 6.12 -4.55
CA GLY A 226 -5.25 5.35 -3.63
C GLY A 226 -5.68 3.89 -3.45
N GLY A 227 -6.67 3.41 -4.22
CA GLY A 227 -7.28 2.09 -4.12
C GLY A 227 -8.73 2.16 -3.62
N MET A 228 -9.64 1.53 -4.37
CA MET A 228 -11.07 1.43 -4.04
C MET A 228 -11.44 0.08 -3.43
N GLY A 229 -10.46 -0.79 -3.29
CA GLY A 229 -10.59 -2.10 -2.68
C GLY A 229 -9.48 -3.03 -3.13
N ALA A 230 -9.30 -4.12 -2.40
CA ALA A 230 -8.30 -5.13 -2.69
C ALA A 230 -8.77 -6.52 -2.25
N TYR A 231 -8.08 -7.54 -2.69
CA TYR A 231 -8.24 -8.91 -2.18
C TYR A 231 -6.89 -9.62 -2.09
N SER A 232 -6.79 -10.55 -1.16
CA SER A 232 -5.59 -11.37 -0.90
C SER A 232 -6.00 -12.81 -0.58
N PRO A 233 -5.25 -13.84 -1.07
CA PRO A 233 -4.11 -13.72 -1.96
C PRO A 233 -4.52 -13.34 -3.38
N ALA A 234 -3.57 -12.88 -4.19
CA ALA A 234 -3.77 -12.59 -5.59
C ALA A 234 -3.74 -13.90 -6.43
N PRO A 235 -4.85 -14.36 -7.03
CA PRO A 235 -4.85 -15.64 -7.75
C PRO A 235 -3.99 -15.66 -9.02
N VAL A 236 -3.57 -14.48 -9.48
CA VAL A 236 -2.70 -14.34 -10.65
C VAL A 236 -1.26 -14.68 -10.35
N LEU A 237 -0.85 -14.59 -9.08
CA LEU A 237 0.51 -14.87 -8.64
C LEU A 237 0.59 -16.35 -8.24
N THR A 238 1.06 -17.19 -9.16
CA THR A 238 1.34 -18.60 -8.87
C THR A 238 2.60 -18.75 -8.02
N ALA A 239 2.83 -19.94 -7.46
CA ALA A 239 4.04 -20.22 -6.69
C ALA A 239 5.33 -20.00 -7.50
N GLU A 240 5.32 -20.35 -8.79
CA GLU A 240 6.45 -20.14 -9.70
C GLU A 240 6.71 -18.64 -9.94
N LEU A 241 5.63 -17.86 -10.09
CA LEU A 241 5.75 -16.41 -10.24
C LEU A 241 6.20 -15.73 -8.94
N GLU A 242 5.74 -16.22 -7.79
CA GLU A 242 6.20 -15.75 -6.48
C GLU A 242 7.70 -15.99 -6.31
N THR A 243 8.17 -17.19 -6.64
CA THR A 243 9.61 -17.52 -6.65
C THR A 243 10.36 -16.58 -7.58
N ALA A 244 9.87 -16.37 -8.80
CA ALA A 244 10.51 -15.47 -9.76
C ALA A 244 10.54 -14.00 -9.27
N VAL A 245 9.51 -13.54 -8.57
CA VAL A 245 9.49 -12.20 -7.95
C VAL A 245 10.55 -12.10 -6.86
N MET A 246 10.64 -13.10 -5.98
CA MET A 246 11.65 -13.12 -4.92
C MET A 246 13.07 -13.12 -5.50
N GLU A 247 13.36 -14.02 -6.45
CA GLU A 247 14.71 -14.19 -7.00
C GLU A 247 15.16 -13.08 -7.93
N LYS A 248 14.24 -12.50 -8.74
CA LYS A 248 14.61 -11.54 -9.80
C LYS A 248 14.37 -10.08 -9.41
N ILE A 249 13.53 -9.83 -8.40
CA ILE A 249 13.13 -8.46 -8.03
C ILE A 249 13.46 -8.17 -6.57
N ILE A 250 12.91 -8.93 -5.62
CA ILE A 250 13.01 -8.60 -4.20
C ILE A 250 14.44 -8.77 -3.69
N LEU A 251 15.02 -9.97 -3.79
CA LEU A 251 16.38 -10.25 -3.29
C LEU A 251 17.45 -9.39 -3.98
N PRO A 252 17.43 -9.22 -5.32
CA PRO A 252 18.35 -8.29 -5.98
C PRO A 252 18.23 -6.85 -5.48
N THR A 253 17.00 -6.37 -5.18
CA THR A 253 16.81 -5.03 -4.62
C THR A 253 17.40 -4.91 -3.21
N VAL A 254 17.16 -5.90 -2.35
CA VAL A 254 17.70 -5.90 -0.98
C VAL A 254 19.24 -5.90 -1.01
N HIS A 255 19.84 -6.72 -1.86
CA HIS A 255 21.29 -6.75 -2.03
C HIS A 255 21.82 -5.44 -2.60
N ALA A 256 21.18 -4.91 -3.65
CA ALA A 256 21.53 -3.62 -4.25
C ALA A 256 21.50 -2.48 -3.22
N MET A 257 20.44 -2.39 -2.41
CA MET A 257 20.32 -1.37 -1.38
C MET A 257 21.41 -1.49 -0.32
N ARG A 258 21.78 -2.69 0.08
CA ARG A 258 22.91 -2.93 0.99
C ARG A 258 24.23 -2.50 0.36
N ASP A 259 24.46 -2.89 -0.90
CA ASP A 259 25.72 -2.58 -1.62
C ASP A 259 25.87 -1.08 -1.91
N GLU A 260 24.75 -0.35 -2.02
CA GLU A 260 24.71 1.12 -2.09
C GLU A 260 24.90 1.80 -0.71
N GLY A 261 25.12 1.03 0.35
CA GLY A 261 25.25 1.57 1.72
C GLY A 261 23.96 2.09 2.34
N ARG A 262 22.81 1.64 1.83
CA ARG A 262 21.45 2.01 2.24
C ARG A 262 20.61 0.78 2.58
N PRO A 263 21.03 -0.10 3.53
CA PRO A 263 20.32 -1.34 3.82
C PRO A 263 18.85 -1.06 4.12
N PHE A 264 17.97 -1.79 3.45
CA PHE A 264 16.53 -1.63 3.60
C PHE A 264 16.01 -2.51 4.74
N LYS A 265 15.30 -1.94 5.70
CA LYS A 265 14.57 -2.66 6.75
C LYS A 265 13.12 -2.20 6.75
N GLY A 266 12.18 -3.14 6.86
CA GLY A 266 10.76 -2.81 6.86
C GLY A 266 9.95 -3.64 5.86
N VAL A 267 8.85 -3.09 5.39
CA VAL A 267 8.02 -3.70 4.33
C VAL A 267 8.45 -3.17 2.97
N LEU A 268 8.94 -4.04 2.12
CA LEU A 268 9.15 -3.76 0.70
C LEU A 268 7.91 -4.21 -0.07
N TYR A 269 7.13 -3.25 -0.52
CA TYR A 269 5.97 -3.48 -1.37
C TYR A 269 6.36 -3.22 -2.83
N ALA A 270 6.41 -4.28 -3.62
CA ALA A 270 6.62 -4.22 -5.06
C ALA A 270 5.27 -4.20 -5.79
N GLY A 271 4.99 -3.09 -6.48
CA GLY A 271 3.95 -3.02 -7.50
C GLY A 271 4.47 -3.64 -8.80
N LEU A 272 3.84 -4.71 -9.26
CA LEU A 272 4.33 -5.53 -10.36
C LEU A 272 3.32 -5.58 -11.51
N MET A 273 3.84 -5.66 -12.74
CA MET A 273 3.09 -6.07 -13.92
C MET A 273 3.52 -7.50 -14.30
N LEU A 274 2.58 -8.43 -14.31
CA LEU A 274 2.81 -9.78 -14.80
C LEU A 274 2.66 -9.77 -16.32
N THR A 275 3.78 -9.69 -17.02
CA THR A 275 3.87 -9.66 -18.49
C THR A 275 4.11 -11.06 -19.06
N ARG A 276 4.15 -11.17 -20.40
CA ARG A 276 4.53 -12.41 -21.11
C ARG A 276 5.98 -12.83 -20.79
N ASP A 277 6.85 -11.85 -20.53
CA ASP A 277 8.27 -12.06 -20.24
C ASP A 277 8.56 -12.28 -18.75
N GLY A 278 7.50 -12.38 -17.93
CA GLY A 278 7.56 -12.56 -16.48
C GLY A 278 7.22 -11.28 -15.72
N PRO A 279 7.45 -11.27 -14.39
CA PRO A 279 7.14 -10.13 -13.55
C PRO A 279 8.09 -8.97 -13.84
N GLN A 280 7.51 -7.76 -13.96
CA GLN A 280 8.22 -6.50 -14.15
C GLN A 280 7.86 -5.53 -13.04
N LEU A 281 8.84 -4.88 -12.45
CA LEU A 281 8.63 -3.87 -11.43
C LEU A 281 8.01 -2.59 -12.04
N ILE A 282 6.90 -2.13 -11.48
CA ILE A 282 6.28 -0.85 -11.80
C ILE A 282 6.82 0.25 -10.88
N GLU A 283 6.81 -0.02 -9.56
CA GLU A 283 7.28 0.88 -8.51
C GLU A 283 7.45 0.12 -7.18
N TYR A 284 8.22 0.70 -6.26
CA TYR A 284 8.23 0.29 -4.87
C TYR A 284 7.43 1.24 -3.99
N ASN A 285 6.83 0.67 -2.94
CA ASN A 285 6.44 1.41 -1.74
C ASN A 285 7.20 0.81 -0.56
N VAL A 286 7.61 1.65 0.39
CA VAL A 286 8.52 1.28 1.48
C VAL A 286 7.78 1.05 2.81
N ARG A 287 6.52 0.64 2.70
CA ARG A 287 5.57 0.48 3.80
C ARG A 287 4.44 -0.46 3.37
N PHE A 288 3.58 -0.86 4.31
CA PHE A 288 2.36 -1.56 3.94
C PHE A 288 1.50 -0.73 2.98
N GLY A 289 0.78 -1.40 2.07
CA GLY A 289 -0.20 -0.77 1.19
C GLY A 289 -1.48 -0.36 1.93
N ASP A 290 -2.27 0.48 1.30
CA ASP A 290 -3.61 0.87 1.74
C ASP A 290 -4.52 0.98 0.48
N PRO A 291 -5.41 -0.02 0.20
CA PRO A 291 -6.05 -0.93 1.15
C PRO A 291 -5.47 -2.37 1.26
N GLU A 292 -4.27 -2.65 0.79
CA GLU A 292 -3.73 -4.02 0.77
C GLU A 292 -3.44 -4.56 2.19
N CYS A 293 -2.95 -3.72 3.11
CA CYS A 293 -2.74 -4.09 4.51
C CYS A 293 -4.02 -4.67 5.13
N GLN A 294 -5.17 -4.06 4.82
CA GLN A 294 -6.47 -4.43 5.34
C GLN A 294 -6.94 -5.82 4.88
N VAL A 295 -6.35 -6.40 3.84
CA VAL A 295 -6.63 -7.77 3.39
C VAL A 295 -5.51 -8.76 3.72
N LEU A 296 -4.29 -8.28 3.94
CA LEU A 296 -3.17 -9.12 4.37
C LEU A 296 -3.28 -9.47 5.87
N ILE A 297 -3.41 -8.46 6.71
CA ILE A 297 -3.39 -8.60 8.17
C ILE A 297 -4.49 -9.54 8.70
N PRO A 298 -5.76 -9.48 8.28
CA PRO A 298 -6.78 -10.42 8.77
C PRO A 298 -6.56 -11.87 8.36
N ARG A 299 -5.68 -12.14 7.40
CA ARG A 299 -5.28 -13.48 7.00
C ARG A 299 -4.10 -14.02 7.79
N LEU A 300 -3.30 -13.17 8.40
CA LEU A 300 -2.17 -13.59 9.23
C LEU A 300 -2.68 -14.29 10.50
N LYS A 301 -2.11 -15.46 10.84
CA LYS A 301 -2.33 -16.18 12.10
C LYS A 301 -1.23 -15.91 13.11
N SER A 302 0.01 -15.79 12.62
CA SER A 302 1.16 -15.46 13.46
C SER A 302 0.96 -14.10 14.10
N ASP A 303 1.51 -13.91 15.28
CA ASP A 303 1.60 -12.59 15.93
C ASP A 303 2.43 -11.66 15.04
N LEU A 304 1.87 -10.49 14.74
CA LEU A 304 2.51 -9.51 13.87
C LEU A 304 3.72 -8.85 14.54
N LEU A 305 3.64 -8.57 15.85
CA LEU A 305 4.67 -7.78 16.54
C LEU A 305 6.05 -8.45 16.53
N PRO A 306 6.21 -9.74 16.85
CA PRO A 306 7.49 -10.44 16.71
C PRO A 306 8.05 -10.40 15.29
N ALA A 307 7.18 -10.48 14.26
CA ALA A 307 7.62 -10.45 12.87
C ALA A 307 8.20 -9.08 12.47
N LEU A 308 7.59 -7.99 12.95
CA LEU A 308 8.11 -6.64 12.74
C LEU A 308 9.42 -6.40 13.50
N MET A 309 9.53 -6.92 14.72
CA MET A 309 10.77 -6.87 15.52
C MET A 309 11.90 -7.64 14.83
N ALA A 310 11.65 -8.87 14.40
CA ALA A 310 12.64 -9.68 13.69
C ALA A 310 13.16 -8.99 12.40
N ALA A 311 12.26 -8.35 11.65
CA ALA A 311 12.66 -7.57 10.47
C ALA A 311 13.55 -6.36 10.82
N ARG A 312 13.24 -5.67 11.92
CA ARG A 312 14.07 -4.56 12.41
C ARG A 312 15.41 -5.05 12.93
N ASP A 313 15.47 -6.18 13.64
CA ASP A 313 16.65 -6.65 14.36
C ASP A 313 17.61 -7.50 13.50
N GLY A 314 17.22 -7.87 12.28
CA GLY A 314 18.05 -8.70 11.38
C GLY A 314 17.83 -10.20 11.58
N GLU A 315 16.70 -10.61 12.13
CA GLU A 315 16.42 -11.95 12.63
C GLU A 315 15.33 -12.68 11.80
N LEU A 316 15.23 -12.39 10.50
CA LEU A 316 14.22 -13.05 9.64
C LEU A 316 14.57 -14.49 9.25
N LEU A 317 15.80 -14.97 9.52
CA LEU A 317 16.29 -16.27 9.00
C LEU A 317 15.38 -17.45 9.39
N ASP A 318 14.97 -17.51 10.65
CA ASP A 318 14.21 -18.63 11.20
C ASP A 318 12.74 -18.28 11.44
N LEU A 319 12.28 -17.16 10.89
CA LEU A 319 10.89 -16.72 11.05
C LEU A 319 9.99 -17.39 10.03
N GLU A 320 9.00 -18.12 10.49
CA GLU A 320 7.92 -18.67 9.69
C GLU A 320 6.59 -17.97 10.00
N LEU A 321 5.89 -17.53 8.96
CA LEU A 321 4.57 -16.91 9.09
C LEU A 321 3.48 -17.92 8.78
N GLN A 322 2.52 -18.06 9.68
CA GLN A 322 1.35 -18.89 9.47
C GLN A 322 0.19 -18.04 8.95
N TRP A 323 -0.49 -18.56 7.93
CA TRP A 323 -1.59 -17.87 7.25
C TRP A 323 -2.89 -18.67 7.35
N ARG A 324 -4.01 -17.95 7.32
CA ARG A 324 -5.33 -18.54 7.11
C ARG A 324 -5.49 -18.93 5.65
N ASN A 325 -6.13 -20.07 5.39
CA ASN A 325 -6.45 -20.50 4.01
C ASN A 325 -7.58 -19.67 3.38
N GLU A 326 -8.22 -18.82 4.16
CA GLU A 326 -9.29 -17.93 3.69
C GLU A 326 -8.73 -16.81 2.82
N VAL A 327 -9.57 -16.38 1.88
CA VAL A 327 -9.38 -15.13 1.15
C VAL A 327 -9.91 -13.99 2.00
N ALA A 328 -9.25 -12.83 1.95
CA ALA A 328 -9.80 -11.57 2.44
C ALA A 328 -10.08 -10.62 1.28
N LEU A 329 -11.18 -9.88 1.36
CA LEU A 329 -11.54 -8.84 0.39
C LEU A 329 -11.95 -7.59 1.14
N CYS A 330 -11.42 -6.45 0.71
CA CYS A 330 -11.71 -5.12 1.22
C CYS A 330 -12.46 -4.31 0.16
N VAL A 331 -13.55 -3.68 0.55
CA VAL A 331 -14.24 -2.64 -0.24
C VAL A 331 -14.06 -1.30 0.47
N VAL A 332 -13.54 -0.32 -0.25
CA VAL A 332 -13.37 1.05 0.27
C VAL A 332 -14.64 1.85 0.02
N MET A 333 -15.20 2.43 1.08
CA MET A 333 -16.23 3.45 0.98
C MET A 333 -15.58 4.83 1.01
N ALA A 334 -15.85 5.63 0.00
CA ALA A 334 -15.30 6.96 -0.19
C ALA A 334 -16.39 8.04 -0.17
N ALA A 335 -16.01 9.26 0.22
CA ALA A 335 -16.91 10.41 0.17
C ALA A 335 -17.14 10.88 -1.27
N LYS A 336 -18.33 11.34 -1.59
CA LYS A 336 -18.67 11.92 -2.90
C LYS A 336 -17.65 12.98 -3.31
N GLY A 337 -17.22 12.92 -4.56
CA GLY A 337 -16.19 13.78 -5.15
C GLY A 337 -14.79 13.19 -5.16
N TYR A 338 -14.51 12.10 -4.39
CA TYR A 338 -13.21 11.43 -4.41
C TYR A 338 -12.90 10.83 -5.81
N PRO A 339 -11.65 10.96 -6.34
CA PRO A 339 -10.41 11.44 -5.70
C PRO A 339 -10.18 12.97 -5.82
N GLY A 340 -11.18 13.75 -6.26
CA GLY A 340 -11.16 15.20 -6.28
C GLY A 340 -11.56 15.84 -4.95
N ALA A 341 -12.22 17.01 -5.02
CA ALA A 341 -12.77 17.68 -3.84
C ALA A 341 -13.91 16.85 -3.22
N THR A 342 -13.78 16.51 -1.96
CA THR A 342 -14.72 15.63 -1.25
C THR A 342 -15.64 16.39 -0.32
N THR A 343 -16.89 15.92 -0.19
CA THR A 343 -17.82 16.39 0.83
C THR A 343 -17.38 15.87 2.20
N LYS A 344 -17.14 16.79 3.16
CA LYS A 344 -16.78 16.49 4.54
C LYS A 344 -17.95 16.77 5.47
N GLY A 345 -17.92 16.15 6.69
CA GLY A 345 -18.89 16.42 7.75
C GLY A 345 -20.21 15.64 7.65
N SER A 346 -20.38 14.77 6.65
CA SER A 346 -21.56 13.92 6.54
C SER A 346 -21.53 12.80 7.57
N GLU A 347 -22.66 12.58 8.26
CA GLU A 347 -22.83 11.56 9.28
C GLU A 347 -22.85 10.15 8.69
N ILE A 348 -22.24 9.20 9.40
CA ILE A 348 -22.18 7.78 9.07
C ILE A 348 -22.83 7.00 10.20
N ARG A 349 -23.79 6.12 9.87
CA ARG A 349 -24.53 5.29 10.81
C ARG A 349 -24.50 3.83 10.42
N GLY A 350 -24.86 2.95 11.32
CA GLY A 350 -25.05 1.52 11.05
C GLY A 350 -23.75 0.70 11.04
N ILE A 351 -22.60 1.27 11.45
CA ILE A 351 -21.31 0.56 11.45
C ILE A 351 -21.35 -0.65 12.38
N ASP A 352 -21.88 -0.52 13.59
CA ASP A 352 -21.96 -1.64 14.54
C ASP A 352 -22.85 -2.78 14.02
N ALA A 353 -23.98 -2.44 13.41
CA ALA A 353 -24.86 -3.42 12.79
C ALA A 353 -24.22 -4.10 11.56
N ALA A 354 -23.38 -3.39 10.82
CA ALA A 354 -22.61 -3.93 9.72
C ALA A 354 -21.49 -4.87 10.22
N ALA A 355 -20.76 -4.47 11.26
CA ALA A 355 -19.71 -5.29 11.87
C ALA A 355 -20.27 -6.56 12.52
N ALA A 356 -21.42 -6.48 13.18
CA ALA A 356 -22.09 -7.62 13.81
C ALA A 356 -22.77 -8.58 12.82
N ALA A 357 -22.84 -8.26 11.52
CA ALA A 357 -23.53 -9.06 10.51
C ALA A 357 -22.94 -10.45 10.31
N ASP A 358 -21.62 -10.58 10.45
CA ASP A 358 -20.86 -11.82 10.28
C ASP A 358 -19.52 -11.68 11.02
N SER A 359 -19.10 -12.71 11.76
CA SER A 359 -17.85 -12.72 12.53
C SER A 359 -16.58 -12.56 11.68
N THR A 360 -16.69 -12.77 10.39
CA THR A 360 -15.58 -12.58 9.43
C THR A 360 -15.43 -11.13 8.95
N ILE A 361 -16.39 -10.24 9.29
CA ILE A 361 -16.36 -8.82 8.94
C ILE A 361 -15.44 -8.06 9.90
N LYS A 362 -14.63 -7.18 9.33
CA LYS A 362 -13.89 -6.12 10.01
C LYS A 362 -14.10 -4.81 9.27
N ILE A 363 -14.33 -3.74 10.03
CA ILE A 363 -14.50 -2.40 9.46
C ILE A 363 -13.36 -1.54 9.98
N PHE A 364 -12.41 -1.23 9.10
CA PHE A 364 -11.31 -0.34 9.45
C PHE A 364 -11.63 1.09 9.02
N HIS A 365 -11.57 1.99 9.98
CA HIS A 365 -11.75 3.42 9.74
C HIS A 365 -10.50 4.01 9.08
N ALA A 366 -10.70 4.97 8.18
CA ALA A 366 -9.66 5.81 7.63
C ALA A 366 -9.97 7.27 7.98
N ASN A 367 -10.47 8.06 7.03
CA ASN A 367 -10.77 9.47 7.31
C ASN A 367 -12.14 9.63 7.97
N THR A 368 -12.27 9.20 9.20
CA THR A 368 -13.44 9.44 10.06
C THR A 368 -13.07 10.41 11.18
N LYS A 369 -14.07 11.10 11.74
CA LYS A 369 -13.94 11.98 12.90
C LYS A 369 -15.18 11.86 13.78
N ARG A 370 -15.01 11.95 15.09
CA ARG A 370 -16.12 12.04 16.06
C ARG A 370 -16.43 13.51 16.35
N VAL A 371 -17.71 13.87 16.28
CA VAL A 371 -18.22 15.20 16.64
C VAL A 371 -19.44 15.01 17.53
N GLY A 372 -19.29 15.22 18.84
CA GLY A 372 -20.23 14.72 19.82
C GLY A 372 -20.38 13.20 19.68
N ASP A 373 -21.63 12.73 19.66
CA ASP A 373 -21.94 11.30 19.51
C ASP A 373 -21.97 10.82 18.04
N LYS A 374 -21.70 11.74 17.09
CA LYS A 374 -21.76 11.42 15.65
C LYS A 374 -20.42 11.06 15.09
N LEU A 375 -20.39 9.98 14.30
CA LEU A 375 -19.28 9.67 13.43
C LEU A 375 -19.51 10.35 12.08
N ILE A 376 -18.51 11.10 11.60
CA ILE A 376 -18.59 11.84 10.35
C ILE A 376 -17.44 11.50 9.41
N ALA A 377 -17.66 11.67 8.10
CA ALA A 377 -16.63 11.61 7.10
C ALA A 377 -15.75 12.87 7.12
N ALA A 378 -14.41 12.68 7.15
CA ALA A 378 -13.43 13.76 7.24
C ALA A 378 -12.48 13.85 6.04
N GLY A 379 -12.56 12.92 5.08
CA GLY A 379 -11.67 12.89 3.93
C GLY A 379 -12.19 12.07 2.76
N GLY A 380 -11.29 11.64 1.88
CA GLY A 380 -11.62 10.92 0.65
C GLY A 380 -12.06 9.48 0.89
N ARG A 381 -11.12 8.57 1.20
CA ARG A 381 -11.41 7.20 1.63
C ARG A 381 -11.74 7.22 3.12
N VAL A 382 -12.86 6.64 3.51
CA VAL A 382 -13.44 6.87 4.85
C VAL A 382 -13.57 5.58 5.65
N LEU A 383 -14.08 4.52 5.04
CA LEU A 383 -14.20 3.19 5.67
C LEU A 383 -13.67 2.11 4.74
N ASN A 384 -13.14 1.06 5.34
CA ASN A 384 -12.67 -0.14 4.66
C ASN A 384 -13.43 -1.34 5.22
N ILE A 385 -14.35 -1.88 4.44
CA ILE A 385 -15.17 -3.02 4.82
C ILE A 385 -14.48 -4.28 4.34
N VAL A 386 -13.96 -5.05 5.28
CA VAL A 386 -13.21 -6.28 5.02
C VAL A 386 -14.02 -7.49 5.41
N ALA A 387 -14.06 -8.49 4.54
CA ALA A 387 -14.64 -9.78 4.82
C ALA A 387 -13.68 -10.91 4.47
N ARG A 388 -13.68 -11.98 5.26
CA ARG A 388 -13.01 -13.23 4.92
C ARG A 388 -14.01 -14.26 4.40
N GLY A 389 -13.52 -15.15 3.52
CA GLY A 389 -14.33 -16.24 2.98
C GLY A 389 -13.47 -17.33 2.34
N ARG A 390 -14.07 -18.46 1.99
CA ARG A 390 -13.37 -19.58 1.32
C ARG A 390 -13.03 -19.27 -0.14
N SER A 391 -13.59 -18.18 -0.67
CA SER A 391 -13.34 -17.70 -2.03
C SER A 391 -13.55 -16.18 -2.11
N VAL A 392 -12.98 -15.53 -3.15
CA VAL A 392 -13.20 -14.09 -3.42
C VAL A 392 -14.69 -13.78 -3.55
N ARG A 393 -15.46 -14.65 -4.20
CA ARG A 393 -16.93 -14.50 -4.36
C ARG A 393 -17.65 -14.50 -3.01
N GLU A 394 -17.28 -15.39 -2.09
CA GLU A 394 -17.89 -15.47 -0.76
C GLU A 394 -17.53 -14.23 0.08
N ALA A 395 -16.25 -13.84 0.10
CA ALA A 395 -15.79 -12.64 0.79
C ALA A 395 -16.47 -11.37 0.22
N GLN A 396 -16.58 -11.26 -1.10
CA GLN A 396 -17.29 -10.18 -1.78
C GLN A 396 -18.76 -10.08 -1.33
N LYS A 397 -19.48 -11.20 -1.35
CA LYS A 397 -20.89 -11.24 -0.93
C LYS A 397 -21.07 -10.76 0.51
N ARG A 398 -20.20 -11.20 1.41
CA ARG A 398 -20.21 -10.79 2.83
C ARG A 398 -19.91 -9.30 3.00
N ALA A 399 -18.87 -8.81 2.31
CA ALA A 399 -18.50 -7.40 2.38
C ALA A 399 -19.63 -6.47 1.92
N TYR A 400 -20.28 -6.79 0.79
CA TYR A 400 -21.40 -5.97 0.31
C TYR A 400 -22.65 -6.09 1.19
N ALA A 401 -22.94 -7.26 1.75
CA ALA A 401 -24.03 -7.42 2.71
C ALA A 401 -23.82 -6.57 3.99
N ALA A 402 -22.58 -6.38 4.41
CA ALA A 402 -22.24 -5.46 5.50
C ALA A 402 -22.38 -3.99 5.07
N ILE A 403 -21.89 -3.63 3.88
CA ILE A 403 -22.01 -2.27 3.32
C ILE A 403 -23.47 -1.83 3.22
N ASP A 404 -24.37 -2.73 2.82
CA ASP A 404 -25.80 -2.43 2.66
C ASP A 404 -26.52 -2.12 3.99
N LYS A 405 -25.85 -2.34 5.13
CA LYS A 405 -26.31 -1.93 6.48
C LYS A 405 -25.78 -0.57 6.91
N ILE A 406 -24.81 0.00 6.19
CA ILE A 406 -24.22 1.30 6.51
C ILE A 406 -25.09 2.39 5.89
N ASP A 407 -25.67 3.24 6.73
CA ASP A 407 -26.40 4.43 6.30
C ASP A 407 -25.46 5.63 6.16
N TRP A 408 -25.00 5.84 4.92
CA TRP A 408 -24.15 6.98 4.56
C TRP A 408 -24.44 7.46 3.13
N PRO A 409 -25.50 8.26 2.91
CA PRO A 409 -25.93 8.71 1.57
C PRO A 409 -24.89 9.55 0.79
N GLN A 410 -23.93 10.16 1.51
CA GLN A 410 -22.83 10.93 0.90
C GLN A 410 -21.59 10.09 0.62
N GLY A 411 -21.64 8.78 0.90
CA GLY A 411 -20.64 7.82 0.54
C GLY A 411 -20.95 7.09 -0.76
N PHE A 412 -19.90 6.50 -1.33
CA PHE A 412 -20.03 5.55 -2.45
C PHE A 412 -18.91 4.51 -2.34
N CYS A 413 -19.10 3.39 -3.01
CA CYS A 413 -18.06 2.37 -3.21
C CYS A 413 -18.21 1.78 -4.61
N ARG A 414 -17.20 1.09 -5.08
CA ARG A 414 -17.32 0.21 -6.25
C ARG A 414 -18.10 -1.04 -5.86
N ARG A 415 -18.92 -1.53 -6.78
CA ARG A 415 -19.73 -2.75 -6.58
C ARG A 415 -19.13 -3.99 -7.25
N ASP A 416 -17.98 -3.85 -7.91
CA ASP A 416 -17.31 -4.91 -8.66
C ASP A 416 -15.97 -5.36 -8.07
N ILE A 417 -15.60 -4.97 -6.83
CA ILE A 417 -14.33 -5.37 -6.22
C ILE A 417 -14.17 -6.89 -6.22
N GLY A 418 -13.05 -7.38 -6.76
CA GLY A 418 -12.79 -8.81 -6.91
C GLY A 418 -13.24 -9.42 -8.25
N TRP A 419 -13.85 -8.64 -9.15
CA TRP A 419 -14.39 -9.15 -10.43
C TRP A 419 -13.37 -9.92 -11.26
N ARG A 420 -12.09 -9.50 -11.26
CA ARG A 420 -11.01 -10.17 -12.02
C ARG A 420 -10.80 -11.60 -11.53
N ALA A 421 -10.76 -11.81 -10.20
CA ALA A 421 -10.59 -13.13 -9.62
C ALA A 421 -11.84 -14.01 -9.79
N ILE A 422 -13.05 -13.43 -9.70
CA ILE A 422 -14.32 -14.14 -9.83
C ILE A 422 -14.57 -14.60 -11.28
N GLY A 423 -14.15 -13.81 -12.27
CA GLY A 423 -14.25 -14.11 -13.68
C GLY A 423 -13.26 -15.16 -14.19
N ARG A 424 -12.20 -15.44 -13.44
CA ARG A 424 -11.22 -16.47 -13.82
C ARG A 424 -11.88 -17.85 -13.71
N ARG A 425 -11.94 -18.58 -14.82
CA ARG A 425 -12.15 -20.03 -14.79
C ARG A 425 -10.94 -20.63 -14.08
N ARG A 426 -11.12 -21.54 -13.11
CA ARG A 426 -10.03 -22.37 -12.61
C ARG A 426 -9.33 -22.94 -13.84
N ALA A 427 -8.05 -22.67 -14.04
CA ALA A 427 -7.25 -23.41 -14.98
C ALA A 427 -7.41 -24.89 -14.56
N SER A 428 -8.04 -25.69 -15.41
CA SER A 428 -8.17 -27.12 -15.18
C SER A 428 -6.75 -27.65 -14.99
N ALA A 429 -6.51 -28.32 -13.88
CA ALA A 429 -5.32 -29.15 -13.71
C ALA A 429 -5.19 -30.02 -14.98
N PRO A 430 -4.00 -30.16 -15.55
CA PRO A 430 -3.81 -31.05 -16.68
C PRO A 430 -4.32 -32.44 -16.26
N LEU A 431 -5.21 -33.00 -17.07
CA LEU A 431 -5.66 -34.38 -16.90
C LEU A 431 -4.41 -35.27 -16.89
N PRO A 432 -4.30 -36.27 -15.98
CA PRO A 432 -3.18 -37.19 -16.03
C PRO A 432 -3.19 -37.85 -17.39
N GLU A 433 -2.06 -37.79 -18.11
CA GLU A 433 -1.85 -38.52 -19.35
C GLU A 433 -2.15 -39.99 -19.09
N LYS A 434 -3.11 -40.55 -19.85
CA LYS A 434 -3.31 -41.97 -19.91
C LYS A 434 -2.05 -42.58 -20.51
N THR A 435 -1.26 -43.22 -19.69
CA THR A 435 -0.17 -44.08 -20.13
C THR A 435 -0.78 -45.24 -20.94
N PRO A 436 -0.20 -45.60 -22.09
CA PRO A 436 -0.69 -46.67 -22.96
C PRO A 436 -0.61 -48.07 -22.34
#